data_15c624c5e13a4ab09fcc157639f20ebb
#
_entry.id   15c624c5e13a4ab09fcc157639f20ebb
#
_cell.length_a   1.000
_cell.length_b   1.000
_cell.length_c   1.000
_cell.angle_alpha   90.00
_cell.angle_beta   90.00
_cell.angle_gamma   90.00
#
_symmetry.space_group_name_H-M   'P 1'
#
loop_
_entity.id
_entity.type
_entity.pdbx_description
1 polymer ?
#
loop_
_entity_poly.entity_id
_entity_poly.type
_entity_poly.pdbx_seq_one_letter_code
_entity_poly.pdbx_strand_id
1 'polypeptide(L)'
;YSYLSDYLITVTDVSFKVISLLLFVYGMANIVGNIAAGKLLAQRPFATLKYVPAIMAILYLVLYGLGKLTIPTSIVILILGIFAGIANNGNQFMVSTSATEAPDFANGLFLTAANLGTTLGTAICGMFITGWGTQSSPLGAVAFLLVGVASIIIRNSLMSRNKHIMAVTI
;
A
#
# COMPACT_ATOMS: atom_id res chain seq x y z
N TYR A 1 -2.28 2.75 -8.00
CA TYR A 1 -2.94 4.03 -8.32
C TYR A 1 -2.71 4.44 -9.77
N SER A 2 -1.50 4.29 -10.31
CA SER A 2 -1.13 4.74 -11.66
C SER A 2 -2.10 4.27 -12.78
N TYR A 3 -2.63 3.07 -12.67
CA TYR A 3 -3.57 2.49 -13.64
C TYR A 3 -5.04 2.52 -13.18
N LEU A 4 -5.36 3.24 -12.09
CA LEU A 4 -6.72 3.25 -11.54
C LEU A 4 -7.73 3.88 -12.51
N SER A 5 -7.35 4.95 -13.18
CA SER A 5 -8.20 5.61 -14.17
C SER A 5 -8.47 4.69 -15.37
N ASP A 6 -7.43 4.04 -15.90
CA ASP A 6 -7.54 3.08 -16.99
C ASP A 6 -8.41 1.86 -16.60
N TYR A 7 -8.24 1.37 -15.39
CA TYR A 7 -9.06 0.29 -14.82
C TYR A 7 -10.55 0.67 -14.76
N LEU A 8 -10.86 1.86 -14.28
CA LEU A 8 -12.23 2.36 -14.19
C LEU A 8 -12.89 2.57 -15.57
N ILE A 9 -12.12 2.99 -16.57
CA ILE A 9 -12.60 3.12 -17.95
C ILE A 9 -12.84 1.75 -18.56
N THR A 10 -11.84 0.88 -18.51
CA THR A 10 -11.79 -0.34 -19.32
C THR A 10 -12.55 -1.51 -18.67
N VAL A 11 -12.52 -1.62 -17.34
CA VAL A 11 -13.08 -2.77 -16.60
C VAL A 11 -14.43 -2.45 -15.98
N THR A 12 -14.55 -1.28 -15.36
CA THR A 12 -15.78 -0.87 -14.66
C THR A 12 -16.75 -0.13 -15.60
N ASP A 13 -16.25 0.37 -16.73
CA ASP A 13 -17.03 1.07 -17.78
C ASP A 13 -17.82 2.26 -17.24
N VAL A 14 -17.14 3.15 -16.49
CA VAL A 14 -17.75 4.35 -15.93
C VAL A 14 -17.35 5.61 -16.71
N SER A 15 -18.25 6.60 -16.73
CA SER A 15 -18.01 7.86 -17.43
C SER A 15 -16.88 8.68 -16.78
N PHE A 16 -16.23 9.56 -17.57
CA PHE A 16 -15.16 10.43 -17.08
C PHE A 16 -15.54 11.29 -15.88
N LYS A 17 -16.81 11.73 -15.78
CA LYS A 17 -17.30 12.48 -14.63
C LYS A 17 -17.26 11.63 -13.34
N VAL A 18 -17.67 10.37 -13.43
CA VAL A 18 -17.64 9.43 -12.30
C VAL A 18 -16.21 9.09 -11.92
N ILE A 19 -15.32 8.92 -12.89
CA ILE A 19 -13.89 8.67 -12.64
C ILE A 19 -13.27 9.83 -11.86
N SER A 20 -13.48 11.08 -12.34
CA SER A 20 -12.97 12.26 -11.65
C SER A 20 -13.46 12.37 -10.22
N LEU A 21 -14.74 12.06 -9.99
CA LEU A 21 -15.32 12.02 -8.64
C LEU A 21 -14.69 10.91 -7.78
N LEU A 22 -14.53 9.71 -8.31
CA LEU A 22 -13.92 8.59 -7.59
C LEU A 22 -12.45 8.85 -7.25
N LEU A 23 -11.67 9.47 -8.14
CA LEU A 23 -10.30 9.85 -7.87
C LEU A 23 -10.21 10.95 -6.79
N PHE A 24 -11.13 11.93 -6.83
CA PHE A 24 -11.23 12.94 -5.80
C PHE A 24 -11.58 12.33 -4.43
N VAL A 25 -12.59 11.47 -4.39
CA VAL A 25 -13.01 10.76 -3.17
C VAL A 25 -11.90 9.85 -2.64
N TYR A 26 -11.16 9.16 -3.53
CA TYR A 26 -9.96 8.41 -3.16
C TYR A 26 -8.90 9.30 -2.47
N GLY A 27 -8.65 10.49 -3.02
CA GLY A 27 -7.74 11.46 -2.42
C GLY A 27 -8.19 11.93 -1.03
N MET A 28 -9.48 12.22 -0.87
CA MET A 28 -10.08 12.57 0.43
C MET A 28 -9.98 11.40 1.43
N ALA A 29 -10.26 10.18 0.99
CA ALA A 29 -10.11 8.97 1.78
C ALA A 29 -8.65 8.76 2.23
N ASN A 30 -7.68 9.08 1.37
CA ASN A 30 -6.26 9.02 1.70
C ASN A 30 -5.90 10.01 2.83
N ILE A 31 -6.46 11.22 2.83
CA ILE A 31 -6.28 12.20 3.91
C ILE A 31 -6.82 11.63 5.24
N VAL A 32 -8.01 11.03 5.22
CA VAL A 32 -8.57 10.35 6.41
C VAL A 32 -7.63 9.23 6.88
N GLY A 33 -7.08 8.45 5.95
CA GLY A 33 -6.07 7.44 6.23
C GLY A 33 -4.81 7.99 6.89
N ASN A 34 -4.32 9.14 6.43
CA ASN A 34 -3.15 9.81 7.03
C ASN A 34 -3.42 10.23 8.48
N ILE A 35 -4.60 10.78 8.77
CA ILE A 35 -5.00 11.15 10.15
C ILE A 35 -5.09 9.91 11.03
N ALA A 36 -5.74 8.85 10.54
CA ALA A 36 -5.86 7.58 11.27
C ALA A 36 -4.50 6.93 11.54
N ALA A 37 -3.56 7.04 10.60
CA ALA A 37 -2.21 6.50 10.72
C ALA A 37 -1.48 7.03 11.95
N GLY A 38 -1.58 8.34 12.24
CA GLY A 38 -0.95 8.95 13.40
C GLY A 38 -1.34 8.24 14.70
N LYS A 39 -2.64 7.98 14.90
CA LYS A 39 -3.16 7.29 16.09
C LYS A 39 -2.78 5.79 16.10
N LEU A 40 -2.91 5.11 14.98
CA LEU A 40 -2.63 3.68 14.88
C LEU A 40 -1.13 3.37 15.08
N LEU A 41 -0.25 4.17 14.49
CA LEU A 41 1.20 4.00 14.63
C LEU A 41 1.70 4.37 16.03
N ALA A 42 1.08 5.36 16.69
CA ALA A 42 1.40 5.69 18.07
C ALA A 42 1.01 4.58 19.06
N GLN A 43 -0.13 3.93 18.85
CA GLN A 43 -0.66 2.93 19.78
C GLN A 43 -0.19 1.50 19.48
N ARG A 44 -0.17 1.09 18.20
CA ARG A 44 0.11 -0.29 17.79
C ARG A 44 0.92 -0.35 16.48
N PRO A 45 2.17 0.17 16.46
CA PRO A 45 2.94 0.26 15.22
C PRO A 45 3.15 -1.08 14.52
N PHE A 46 3.58 -2.11 15.27
CA PHE A 46 3.85 -3.43 14.68
C PHE A 46 2.61 -4.11 14.10
N ALA A 47 1.47 -3.97 14.78
CA ALA A 47 0.20 -4.51 14.26
C ALA A 47 -0.23 -3.78 13.00
N THR A 48 -0.16 -2.45 12.99
CA THR A 48 -0.51 -1.62 11.84
C THR A 48 0.36 -1.99 10.63
N LEU A 49 1.69 -2.04 10.80
CA LEU A 49 2.63 -2.39 9.73
C LEU A 49 2.42 -3.80 9.16
N LYS A 50 1.96 -4.75 9.99
CA LYS A 50 1.70 -6.13 9.57
C LYS A 50 0.36 -6.29 8.87
N TYR A 51 -0.72 -5.72 9.43
CA TYR A 51 -2.06 -6.00 8.95
C TYR A 51 -2.49 -5.11 7.78
N VAL A 52 -2.03 -3.86 7.70
CA VAL A 52 -2.41 -2.94 6.62
C VAL A 52 -2.08 -3.48 5.24
N PRO A 53 -0.85 -3.95 4.94
CA PRO A 53 -0.56 -4.52 3.62
C PRO A 53 -1.35 -5.80 3.33
N ALA A 54 -1.62 -6.62 4.33
CA ALA A 54 -2.43 -7.83 4.17
C ALA A 54 -3.89 -7.51 3.81
N ILE A 55 -4.48 -6.51 4.49
CA ILE A 55 -5.83 -6.03 4.18
C ILE A 55 -5.88 -5.43 2.77
N MET A 56 -4.87 -4.64 2.39
CA MET A 56 -4.78 -4.08 1.04
C MET A 56 -4.70 -5.19 -0.03
N ALA A 57 -3.94 -6.26 0.22
CA ALA A 57 -3.88 -7.39 -0.71
C ALA A 57 -5.26 -8.04 -0.91
N ILE A 58 -6.02 -8.23 0.17
CA ILE A 58 -7.40 -8.75 0.11
C ILE A 58 -8.29 -7.78 -0.68
N LEU A 59 -8.21 -6.48 -0.43
CA LEU A 59 -9.00 -5.48 -1.17
C LEU A 59 -8.68 -5.46 -2.66
N TYR A 60 -7.41 -5.65 -3.05
CA TYR A 60 -7.04 -5.78 -4.47
C TYR A 60 -7.55 -7.07 -5.10
N LEU A 61 -7.61 -8.19 -4.36
CA LEU A 61 -8.25 -9.42 -4.84
C LEU A 61 -9.77 -9.24 -5.01
N VAL A 62 -10.42 -8.54 -4.09
CA VAL A 62 -11.84 -8.18 -4.21
C VAL A 62 -12.07 -7.28 -5.42
N LEU A 63 -11.18 -6.29 -5.64
CA LEU A 63 -11.23 -5.43 -6.82
C LEU A 63 -11.07 -6.22 -8.12
N TYR A 64 -10.18 -7.21 -8.16
CA TYR A 64 -10.03 -8.10 -9.31
C TYR A 64 -11.31 -8.90 -9.62
N GLY A 65 -11.98 -9.42 -8.59
CA GLY A 65 -13.21 -10.22 -8.75
C GLY A 65 -14.47 -9.39 -9.05
N LEU A 66 -14.61 -8.22 -8.42
CA LEU A 66 -15.80 -7.38 -8.49
C LEU A 66 -15.67 -6.16 -9.40
N GLY A 67 -14.54 -5.98 -10.09
CA GLY A 67 -14.19 -4.78 -10.83
C GLY A 67 -15.18 -4.35 -11.91
N LYS A 68 -16.00 -5.27 -12.42
CA LYS A 68 -17.08 -4.99 -13.40
C LYS A 68 -18.32 -4.35 -12.78
N LEU A 69 -18.42 -4.35 -11.45
CA LEU A 69 -19.57 -3.83 -10.72
C LEU A 69 -19.25 -2.45 -10.18
N THR A 70 -19.88 -1.40 -10.69
CA THR A 70 -19.56 0.00 -10.36
C THR A 70 -19.67 0.31 -8.86
N ILE A 71 -20.74 -0.11 -8.18
CA ILE A 71 -20.94 0.20 -6.76
C ILE A 71 -19.92 -0.51 -5.85
N PRO A 72 -19.72 -1.84 -5.95
CA PRO A 72 -18.70 -2.51 -5.15
C PRO A 72 -17.28 -1.96 -5.42
N THR A 73 -16.94 -1.73 -6.66
CA THR A 73 -15.65 -1.16 -7.07
C THR A 73 -15.41 0.21 -6.44
N SER A 74 -16.41 1.10 -6.44
CA SER A 74 -16.33 2.41 -5.82
C SER A 74 -16.08 2.34 -4.32
N ILE A 75 -16.76 1.43 -3.62
CA ILE A 75 -16.57 1.21 -2.18
C ILE A 75 -15.16 0.68 -1.89
N VAL A 76 -14.70 -0.30 -2.66
CA VAL A 76 -13.34 -0.87 -2.49
C VAL A 76 -12.27 0.19 -2.73
N ILE A 77 -12.42 1.04 -3.75
CA ILE A 77 -11.49 2.14 -4.06
C ILE A 77 -11.42 3.14 -2.89
N LEU A 78 -12.56 3.49 -2.30
CA LEU A 78 -12.61 4.39 -1.15
C LEU A 78 -11.87 3.79 0.05
N ILE A 79 -12.12 2.53 0.36
CA ILE A 79 -11.43 1.82 1.44
C ILE A 79 -9.92 1.72 1.14
N LEU A 80 -9.54 1.38 -0.10
CA LEU A 80 -8.14 1.38 -0.54
C LEU A 80 -7.47 2.74 -0.35
N GLY A 81 -8.18 3.85 -0.60
CA GLY A 81 -7.68 5.20 -0.35
C GLY A 81 -7.28 5.41 1.12
N ILE A 82 -8.14 5.01 2.06
CA ILE A 82 -7.85 5.09 3.50
C ILE A 82 -6.60 4.25 3.84
N PHE A 83 -6.57 2.99 3.43
CA PHE A 83 -5.44 2.10 3.71
C PHE A 83 -4.15 2.55 3.02
N ALA A 84 -4.21 3.17 1.85
CA ALA A 84 -3.04 3.75 1.17
C ALA A 84 -2.42 4.89 2.00
N GLY A 85 -3.24 5.76 2.60
CA GLY A 85 -2.76 6.80 3.52
C GLY A 85 -2.09 6.20 4.75
N ILE A 86 -2.69 5.17 5.37
CA ILE A 86 -2.10 4.49 6.52
C ILE A 86 -0.77 3.80 6.13
N ALA A 87 -0.72 3.11 4.99
CA ALA A 87 0.46 2.40 4.51
C ALA A 87 1.63 3.36 4.23
N ASN A 88 1.36 4.50 3.59
CA ASN A 88 2.39 5.49 3.29
C ASN A 88 3.04 6.03 4.56
N ASN A 89 2.24 6.43 5.55
CA ASN A 89 2.76 6.87 6.86
C ASN A 89 3.47 5.73 7.61
N GLY A 90 2.98 4.49 7.50
CA GLY A 90 3.63 3.31 8.07
C GLY A 90 5.04 3.09 7.52
N ASN A 91 5.20 3.21 6.20
CA ASN A 91 6.50 3.09 5.55
C ASN A 91 7.46 4.21 5.99
N GLN A 92 6.99 5.45 6.03
CA GLN A 92 7.78 6.57 6.53
C GLN A 92 8.19 6.38 8.00
N PHE A 93 7.25 5.94 8.83
CA PHE A 93 7.51 5.63 10.25
C PHE A 93 8.59 4.56 10.40
N MET A 94 8.55 3.48 9.61
CA MET A 94 9.57 2.43 9.65
C MET A 94 10.98 2.97 9.37
N VAL A 95 11.11 3.81 8.36
CA VAL A 95 12.42 4.37 7.96
C VAL A 95 12.90 5.37 9.01
N SER A 96 12.04 6.29 9.45
CA SER A 96 12.38 7.32 10.44
C SER A 96 12.79 6.72 11.80
N THR A 97 12.12 5.65 12.24
CA THR A 97 12.48 4.98 13.49
C THR A 97 13.73 4.12 13.42
N SER A 98 14.18 3.79 12.21
CA SER A 98 15.40 3.00 11.99
C SER A 98 16.67 3.88 11.91
N ALA A 99 16.54 5.18 11.69
CA ALA A 99 17.66 6.13 11.53
C ALA A 99 17.38 7.43 12.31
N THR A 100 17.14 7.31 13.60
CA THR A 100 16.79 8.44 14.50
C THR A 100 17.92 9.46 14.64
N GLU A 101 19.19 9.03 14.48
CA GLU A 101 20.35 9.90 14.57
C GLU A 101 20.60 10.74 13.29
N ALA A 102 19.94 10.39 12.17
CA ALA A 102 20.08 11.06 10.89
C ALA A 102 18.72 11.25 10.19
N PRO A 103 17.82 12.12 10.70
CA PRO A 103 16.44 12.24 10.22
C PRO A 103 16.35 12.69 8.75
N ASP A 104 17.24 13.57 8.31
CA ASP A 104 17.26 14.05 6.91
C ASP A 104 17.67 12.92 5.94
N PHE A 105 18.64 12.11 6.33
CA PHE A 105 19.03 10.92 5.57
C PHE A 105 17.89 9.89 5.52
N ALA A 106 17.22 9.66 6.65
CA ALA A 106 16.06 8.77 6.71
C ALA A 106 14.94 9.21 5.77
N ASN A 107 14.63 10.51 5.74
CA ASN A 107 13.62 11.05 4.84
C ASN A 107 14.03 10.93 3.37
N GLY A 108 15.28 11.23 3.02
CA GLY A 108 15.82 11.04 1.67
C GLY A 108 15.74 9.58 1.22
N LEU A 109 16.10 8.64 2.10
CA LEU A 109 16.00 7.20 1.84
C LEU A 109 14.55 6.75 1.63
N PHE A 110 13.62 7.24 2.45
CA PHE A 110 12.19 6.97 2.27
C PHE A 110 11.69 7.44 0.91
N LEU A 111 11.99 8.68 0.52
CA LEU A 111 11.56 9.25 -0.77
C LEU A 111 12.15 8.46 -1.96
N THR A 112 13.43 8.11 -1.87
CA THR A 112 14.10 7.29 -2.90
C THR A 112 13.46 5.92 -3.03
N ALA A 113 13.25 5.23 -1.91
CA ALA A 113 12.60 3.92 -1.89
C ALA A 113 11.15 3.98 -2.40
N ALA A 114 10.40 5.02 -2.04
CA ALA A 114 9.03 5.22 -2.49
C ALA A 114 8.97 5.43 -4.03
N ASN A 115 9.87 6.24 -4.59
CA ASN A 115 9.94 6.46 -6.02
C ASN A 115 10.38 5.21 -6.79
N LEU A 116 11.39 4.48 -6.31
CA LEU A 116 11.78 3.19 -6.89
C LEU A 116 10.64 2.18 -6.82
N GLY A 117 9.97 2.07 -5.67
CA GLY A 117 8.82 1.20 -5.49
C GLY A 117 7.66 1.55 -6.45
N THR A 118 7.39 2.83 -6.64
CA THR A 118 6.36 3.31 -7.59
C THR A 118 6.74 2.96 -9.03
N THR A 119 7.99 3.17 -9.42
CA THR A 119 8.49 2.86 -10.78
C THR A 119 8.41 1.36 -11.07
N LEU A 120 8.95 0.53 -10.17
CA LEU A 120 8.90 -0.92 -10.32
C LEU A 120 7.47 -1.45 -10.27
N GLY A 121 6.65 -0.92 -9.36
CA GLY A 121 5.23 -1.28 -9.23
C GLY A 121 4.45 -0.96 -10.49
N THR A 122 4.67 0.21 -11.07
CA THR A 122 4.03 0.61 -12.33
C THR A 122 4.48 -0.28 -13.49
N ALA A 123 5.78 -0.57 -13.61
CA ALA A 123 6.31 -1.44 -14.65
C ALA A 123 5.72 -2.86 -14.57
N ILE A 124 5.69 -3.47 -13.39
CA ILE A 124 5.15 -4.83 -13.22
C ILE A 124 3.63 -4.84 -13.44
N CYS A 125 2.87 -3.88 -12.92
CA CYS A 125 1.45 -3.78 -13.24
C CYS A 125 1.21 -3.60 -14.75
N GLY A 126 2.06 -2.83 -15.45
CA GLY A 126 2.02 -2.72 -16.90
C GLY A 126 2.24 -4.05 -17.63
N MET A 127 3.15 -4.88 -17.16
CA MET A 127 3.36 -6.24 -17.70
C MET A 127 2.12 -7.13 -17.52
N PHE A 128 1.45 -7.06 -16.37
CA PHE A 128 0.18 -7.77 -16.15
C PHE A 128 -0.90 -7.29 -17.11
N ILE A 129 -1.00 -5.97 -17.34
CA ILE A 129 -1.98 -5.38 -18.25
C ILE A 129 -1.72 -5.85 -19.69
N THR A 130 -0.48 -5.81 -20.15
CA THR A 130 -0.13 -6.25 -21.52
C THR A 130 -0.31 -7.74 -21.73
N GLY A 131 -0.07 -8.57 -20.71
CA GLY A 131 -0.20 -10.03 -20.80
C GLY A 131 -1.63 -10.55 -20.63
N TRP A 132 -2.41 -9.96 -19.74
CA TRP A 132 -3.72 -10.49 -19.32
C TRP A 132 -4.85 -9.44 -19.29
N GLY A 133 -4.59 -8.24 -19.82
CA GLY A 133 -5.56 -7.14 -19.86
C GLY A 133 -5.64 -6.33 -18.57
N THR A 134 -6.31 -5.17 -18.65
CA THR A 134 -6.38 -4.18 -17.57
C THR A 134 -7.02 -4.73 -16.29
N GLN A 135 -7.93 -5.70 -16.41
CA GLN A 135 -8.55 -6.36 -15.25
C GLN A 135 -7.53 -7.05 -14.33
N SER A 136 -6.36 -7.45 -14.85
CA SER A 136 -5.30 -8.13 -14.09
C SER A 136 -4.40 -7.17 -13.29
N SER A 137 -4.52 -5.86 -13.49
CA SER A 137 -3.68 -4.88 -12.81
C SER A 137 -3.69 -4.98 -11.27
N PRO A 138 -4.80 -5.32 -10.57
CA PRO A 138 -4.79 -5.57 -9.13
C PRO A 138 -3.92 -6.74 -8.71
N LEU A 139 -3.73 -7.76 -9.56
CA LEU A 139 -2.86 -8.91 -9.26
C LEU A 139 -1.39 -8.50 -9.18
N GLY A 140 -0.95 -7.57 -10.02
CA GLY A 140 0.38 -6.97 -9.92
C GLY A 140 0.58 -6.26 -8.58
N ALA A 141 -0.43 -5.53 -8.10
CA ALA A 141 -0.39 -4.91 -6.78
C ALA A 141 -0.32 -5.95 -5.64
N VAL A 142 -1.09 -7.04 -5.74
CA VAL A 142 -1.05 -8.15 -4.77
C VAL A 142 0.33 -8.77 -4.71
N ALA A 143 0.98 -9.05 -5.85
CA ALA A 143 2.32 -9.61 -5.89
C ALA A 143 3.33 -8.73 -5.13
N PHE A 144 3.29 -7.42 -5.33
CA PHE A 144 4.13 -6.47 -4.59
C PHE A 144 3.83 -6.43 -3.09
N LEU A 145 2.56 -6.44 -2.71
CA LEU A 145 2.17 -6.46 -1.30
C LEU A 145 2.63 -7.73 -0.59
N LEU A 146 2.58 -8.88 -1.26
CA LEU A 146 3.09 -10.14 -0.71
C LEU A 146 4.60 -10.07 -0.46
N VAL A 147 5.38 -9.50 -1.39
CA VAL A 147 6.82 -9.26 -1.18
C VAL A 147 7.04 -8.30 0.00
N GLY A 148 6.24 -7.24 0.12
CA GLY A 148 6.29 -6.31 1.24
C GLY A 148 5.98 -6.98 2.58
N VAL A 149 4.93 -7.79 2.64
CA VAL A 149 4.56 -8.56 3.85
C VAL A 149 5.67 -9.53 4.23
N ALA A 150 6.24 -10.27 3.27
CA ALA A 150 7.35 -11.18 3.51
C ALA A 150 8.57 -10.44 4.10
N SER A 151 8.92 -9.29 3.54
CA SER A 151 10.01 -8.44 4.04
C SER A 151 9.78 -7.98 5.48
N ILE A 152 8.55 -7.57 5.83
CA ILE A 152 8.20 -7.16 7.20
C ILE A 152 8.30 -8.34 8.17
N ILE A 153 7.83 -9.52 7.78
CA ILE A 153 7.91 -10.73 8.62
C ILE A 153 9.37 -11.11 8.87
N ILE A 154 10.20 -11.11 7.84
CA ILE A 154 11.65 -11.43 7.94
C ILE A 154 12.32 -10.44 8.88
N ARG A 155 12.10 -9.13 8.68
CA ARG A 155 12.65 -8.08 9.55
C ARG A 155 12.28 -8.29 11.01
N ASN A 156 11.00 -8.52 11.30
CA ASN A 156 10.50 -8.71 12.65
C ASN A 156 11.09 -9.96 13.31
N SER A 157 11.24 -11.05 12.56
CA SER A 157 11.89 -12.28 13.01
C SER A 157 13.36 -12.06 13.37
N LEU A 158 14.11 -11.33 12.54
CA LEU A 158 15.51 -11.00 12.80
C LEU A 158 15.68 -10.11 14.04
N MET A 159 14.82 -9.11 14.21
CA MET A 159 14.85 -8.22 15.38
C MET A 159 14.52 -8.94 16.67
N SER A 160 13.57 -9.87 16.66
CA SER A 160 13.22 -10.71 17.81
C SER A 160 14.39 -11.60 18.22
N ARG A 161 15.09 -12.19 17.25
CA ARG A 161 16.25 -13.06 17.50
C ARG A 161 17.42 -12.31 18.13
N ASN A 162 17.69 -11.09 17.68
CA ASN A 162 18.76 -10.27 18.26
C ASN A 162 18.46 -9.84 19.71
N LYS A 163 17.20 -9.56 20.06
CA LYS A 163 16.81 -9.28 21.45
C LYS A 163 17.05 -10.47 22.37
N HIS A 164 16.77 -11.70 21.91
CA HIS A 164 17.04 -12.91 22.69
C HIS A 164 18.54 -13.14 22.90
N ILE A 165 19.38 -12.89 21.90
CA ILE A 165 20.84 -13.05 22.02
C ILE A 165 21.40 -12.05 23.03
N MET A 166 20.99 -10.78 22.99
CA MET A 166 21.44 -9.77 23.97
C MET A 166 20.98 -10.08 25.40
N ALA A 167 19.80 -10.66 25.57
CA ALA A 167 19.28 -11.02 26.90
C ALA A 167 19.96 -12.26 27.51
N VAL A 168 20.65 -13.07 26.73
CA VAL A 168 21.39 -14.27 27.19
C VAL A 168 22.87 -13.96 27.44
N THR A 169 23.38 -12.79 26.97
CA THR A 169 24.80 -12.42 27.08
C THR A 169 25.07 -11.46 28.25
N ILE A 170 24.02 -11.12 29.03
CA ILE A 170 24.09 -10.36 30.29
C ILE A 170 23.81 -11.29 31.48
#